data_460de8571416cf356d804e10e59bdf19
#
_entry.id   460de8571416cf356d804e10e59bdf19
#
_cell.length_a   1.000
_cell.length_b   1.000
_cell.length_c   1.000
_cell.angle_alpha   90.00
_cell.angle_beta   90.00
_cell.angle_gamma   90.00
#
_symmetry.space_group_name_H-M   'P 1'
#
loop_
_entity.id
_entity.type
_entity.pdbx_description
1 polymer ?
#
loop_
_entity_poly.entity_id
_entity_poly.type
_entity_poly.pdbx_seq_one_letter_code
_entity_poly.pdbx_strand_id
1 'polypeptide(L)'
;ELFGELFFVAEYDGKIIGYILGGVHLEDAALGKLVRIGVCKGFQRKECGTKLTDALFSRMKERGIKRVHLTVAETNAPAISFYKKIGFIQKDYRENYFYPDIPRLVLEKEL
;
A
#
# COMPACT_ATOMS: atom_id res chain seq x y z
N GLU A 1 -16.89 -10.77 0.65
CA GLU A 1 -16.47 -9.74 -0.26
C GLU A 1 -14.99 -9.49 -0.25
N LEU A 2 -14.43 -9.28 -1.42
CA LEU A 2 -12.99 -9.09 -1.52
C LEU A 2 -12.50 -7.86 -0.77
N PHE A 3 -13.27 -6.78 -0.82
CA PHE A 3 -12.85 -5.55 -0.17
C PHE A 3 -12.79 -5.68 1.34
N GLY A 4 -13.76 -6.40 1.92
CA GLY A 4 -13.75 -6.59 3.35
C GLY A 4 -12.57 -7.37 3.85
N GLU A 5 -12.03 -8.27 3.01
CA GLU A 5 -10.91 -9.11 3.42
C GLU A 5 -9.57 -8.41 3.28
N LEU A 6 -9.49 -7.36 2.48
CA LEU A 6 -8.23 -6.64 2.24
C LEU A 6 -8.28 -5.21 2.76
N PHE A 7 -9.08 -5.00 3.78
CA PHE A 7 -9.19 -3.71 4.44
C PHE A 7 -8.93 -3.90 5.92
N PHE A 8 -7.98 -3.16 6.45
CA PHE A 8 -7.60 -3.25 7.86
C PHE A 8 -7.56 -1.87 8.48
N VAL A 9 -7.89 -1.80 9.76
CA VAL A 9 -7.77 -0.56 10.51
C VAL A 9 -6.86 -0.80 11.71
N ALA A 10 -6.21 0.25 12.16
CA ALA A 10 -5.40 0.23 13.36
C ALA A 10 -6.14 1.03 14.43
N GLU A 11 -6.21 0.49 15.64
CA GLU A 11 -6.85 1.16 16.75
C GLU A 11 -5.85 1.41 17.87
N TYR A 12 -6.03 2.53 18.54
CA TYR A 12 -5.25 2.85 19.71
C TYR A 12 -6.18 3.53 20.73
N ASP A 13 -6.25 2.96 21.92
CA ASP A 13 -7.07 3.51 23.00
C ASP A 13 -8.51 3.73 22.55
N GLY A 14 -9.06 2.75 21.83
CA GLY A 14 -10.45 2.79 21.39
C GLY A 14 -10.74 3.65 20.19
N LYS A 15 -9.72 4.23 19.57
CA LYS A 15 -9.90 5.11 18.42
C LYS A 15 -9.18 4.54 17.19
N ILE A 16 -9.80 4.72 16.03
CA ILE A 16 -9.17 4.31 14.77
C ILE A 16 -8.13 5.37 14.40
N ILE A 17 -6.87 4.94 14.29
CA ILE A 17 -5.75 5.84 14.00
C ILE A 17 -5.12 5.58 12.65
N GLY A 18 -5.57 4.57 11.93
CA GLY A 18 -5.03 4.30 10.61
C GLY A 18 -5.84 3.25 9.89
N TYR A 19 -5.57 3.12 8.61
CA TYR A 19 -6.24 2.14 7.79
C TYR A 19 -5.36 1.78 6.59
N ILE A 20 -5.66 0.63 5.98
CA ILE A 20 -5.03 0.22 4.74
C ILE A 20 -6.06 -0.51 3.89
N LEU A 21 -6.05 -0.24 2.59
CA LEU A 21 -6.97 -0.86 1.65
C LEU A 21 -6.17 -1.49 0.53
N GLY A 22 -6.40 -2.76 0.29
CA GLY A 22 -5.81 -3.48 -0.82
C GLY A 22 -6.86 -3.91 -1.82
N GLY A 23 -6.40 -4.41 -2.94
CA GLY A 23 -7.24 -4.93 -3.98
C GLY A 23 -6.53 -6.02 -4.74
N VAL A 24 -7.24 -6.62 -5.68
CA VAL A 24 -6.70 -7.65 -6.56
C VAL A 24 -6.86 -7.19 -7.99
N HIS A 25 -5.83 -7.40 -8.80
CA HIS A 25 -5.89 -7.01 -10.20
C HIS A 25 -6.93 -7.86 -10.93
N LEU A 26 -7.72 -7.21 -11.78
CA LEU A 26 -8.84 -7.90 -12.44
C LEU A 26 -8.39 -9.05 -13.34
N GLU A 27 -7.23 -8.90 -13.96
CA GLU A 27 -6.77 -9.87 -14.94
C GLU A 27 -5.65 -10.76 -14.44
N ASP A 28 -5.23 -10.61 -13.17
CA ASP A 28 -4.15 -11.39 -12.62
C ASP A 28 -4.40 -11.57 -11.13
N ALA A 29 -4.94 -12.72 -10.77
CA ALA A 29 -5.30 -13.01 -9.38
C ALA A 29 -4.08 -13.12 -8.46
N ALA A 30 -2.89 -13.26 -9.02
CA ALA A 30 -1.65 -13.30 -8.23
C ALA A 30 -1.07 -11.91 -7.99
N LEU A 31 -1.67 -10.88 -8.57
CA LEU A 31 -1.19 -9.51 -8.44
C LEU A 31 -2.15 -8.71 -7.57
N GLY A 32 -1.67 -8.26 -6.43
CA GLY A 32 -2.44 -7.40 -5.55
C GLY A 32 -2.06 -5.95 -5.74
N LYS A 33 -2.86 -5.09 -5.17
CA LYS A 33 -2.62 -3.65 -5.18
C LYS A 33 -2.72 -3.11 -3.77
N LEU A 34 -1.80 -2.24 -3.41
CA LEU A 34 -1.95 -1.42 -2.23
C LEU A 34 -2.63 -0.15 -2.71
N VAL A 35 -3.92 -0.02 -2.44
CA VAL A 35 -4.73 1.07 -3.00
C VAL A 35 -4.54 2.34 -2.20
N ARG A 36 -4.58 2.24 -0.87
CA ARG A 36 -4.46 3.42 -0.03
C ARG A 36 -4.06 3.02 1.38
N ILE A 37 -3.24 3.84 2.00
CA ILE A 37 -2.87 3.69 3.39
C ILE A 37 -2.87 5.07 4.02
N GLY A 38 -3.39 5.17 5.23
CA GLY A 38 -3.41 6.41 5.96
C GLY A 38 -3.21 6.17 7.43
N VAL A 39 -2.46 7.05 8.08
CA VAL A 39 -2.21 7.00 9.53
C VAL A 39 -2.39 8.40 10.07
N CYS A 40 -3.14 8.53 11.16
CA CYS A 40 -3.40 9.83 11.77
C CYS A 40 -2.11 10.51 12.20
N LYS A 41 -2.10 11.82 12.06
CA LYS A 41 -0.98 12.63 12.52
C LYS A 41 -0.74 12.35 13.99
N GLY A 42 0.53 12.20 14.35
CA GLY A 42 0.89 11.86 15.73
C GLY A 42 1.12 10.39 15.96
N PHE A 43 0.61 9.53 15.06
CA PHE A 43 0.81 8.08 15.17
C PHE A 43 1.70 7.53 14.06
N GLN A 44 2.16 8.38 13.16
CA GLN A 44 2.90 7.95 11.98
C GLN A 44 4.27 7.37 12.30
N ARG A 45 4.83 7.70 13.46
CA ARG A 45 6.15 7.20 13.84
C ARG A 45 6.08 6.03 14.81
N LYS A 46 4.91 5.44 15.01
CA LYS A 46 4.74 4.33 15.94
C LYS A 46 4.59 3.00 15.24
N GLU A 47 5.18 2.90 14.06
CA GLU A 47 5.17 1.67 13.26
C GLU A 47 3.75 1.22 12.88
N CYS A 48 2.79 2.12 12.96
CA CYS A 48 1.42 1.82 12.59
C CYS A 48 1.33 1.41 11.12
N GLY A 49 2.01 2.16 10.25
CA GLY A 49 2.03 1.83 8.82
C GLY A 49 2.62 0.46 8.55
N THR A 50 3.70 0.11 9.24
CA THR A 50 4.34 -1.18 9.07
C THR A 50 3.40 -2.30 9.50
N LYS A 51 2.72 -2.14 10.63
CA LYS A 51 1.78 -3.15 11.10
C LYS A 51 0.60 -3.32 10.16
N LEU A 52 0.12 -2.21 9.60
CA LEU A 52 -0.97 -2.28 8.64
C LEU A 52 -0.55 -3.01 7.36
N THR A 53 0.64 -2.71 6.84
CA THR A 53 1.12 -3.38 5.65
C THR A 53 1.40 -4.86 5.92
N ASP A 54 1.91 -5.19 7.10
CA ASP A 54 2.14 -6.59 7.47
C ASP A 54 0.83 -7.37 7.48
N ALA A 55 -0.23 -6.79 8.04
CA ALA A 55 -1.53 -7.44 8.08
C ALA A 55 -2.08 -7.66 6.67
N LEU A 56 -1.99 -6.63 5.83
CA LEU A 56 -2.48 -6.73 4.46
C LEU A 56 -1.71 -7.78 3.67
N PHE A 57 -0.39 -7.75 3.76
CA PHE A 57 0.43 -8.68 2.98
C PHE A 57 0.25 -10.12 3.46
N SER A 58 0.08 -10.33 4.75
CA SER A 58 -0.21 -11.66 5.28
C SER A 58 -1.51 -12.21 4.71
N ARG A 59 -2.55 -11.37 4.68
CA ARG A 59 -3.83 -11.79 4.13
C ARG A 59 -3.72 -12.05 2.64
N MET A 60 -2.98 -11.23 1.93
CA MET A 60 -2.77 -11.44 0.51
C MET A 60 -2.07 -12.75 0.23
N LYS A 61 -1.05 -13.09 1.01
CA LYS A 61 -0.36 -14.36 0.85
C LYS A 61 -1.30 -15.54 1.06
N GLU A 62 -2.18 -15.45 2.06
CA GLU A 62 -3.17 -16.49 2.31
C GLU A 62 -4.09 -16.68 1.12
N ARG A 63 -4.30 -15.63 0.34
CA ARG A 63 -5.17 -15.65 -0.83
C ARG A 63 -4.44 -16.04 -2.10
N GLY A 64 -3.16 -16.37 -2.02
CA GLY A 64 -2.40 -16.75 -3.20
C GLY A 64 -1.84 -15.59 -4.00
N ILE A 65 -1.91 -14.39 -3.47
CA ILE A 65 -1.34 -13.23 -4.14
C ILE A 65 0.17 -13.27 -3.96
N LYS A 66 0.90 -13.06 -5.05
CA LYS A 66 2.35 -13.23 -5.07
C LYS A 66 3.13 -11.93 -5.17
N ARG A 67 2.50 -10.89 -5.70
CA ARG A 67 3.15 -9.60 -5.87
C ARG A 67 2.15 -8.50 -5.56
N VAL A 68 2.66 -7.36 -5.13
CA VAL A 68 1.84 -6.19 -4.83
C VAL A 68 2.38 -5.01 -5.59
N HIS A 69 1.51 -4.29 -6.28
CA HIS A 69 1.83 -3.04 -6.96
C HIS A 69 1.22 -1.87 -6.20
N LEU A 70 1.86 -0.72 -6.34
CA LEU A 70 1.25 0.54 -5.94
C LEU A 70 1.79 1.64 -6.85
N THR A 71 1.09 2.76 -6.90
CA THR A 71 1.63 3.95 -7.54
C THR A 71 1.74 5.06 -6.50
N VAL A 72 2.75 5.88 -6.66
CA VAL A 72 3.01 6.98 -5.73
C VAL A 72 3.52 8.17 -6.53
N ALA A 73 3.12 9.38 -6.13
CA ALA A 73 3.58 10.58 -6.80
C ALA A 73 5.09 10.71 -6.63
N GLU A 74 5.77 11.07 -7.72
CA GLU A 74 7.23 11.21 -7.71
C GLU A 74 7.69 12.19 -6.64
N THR A 75 6.87 13.17 -6.33
CA THR A 75 7.20 14.21 -5.36
C THR A 75 6.98 13.80 -3.91
N ASN A 76 6.38 12.63 -3.67
CA ASN A 76 6.05 12.20 -2.33
C ASN A 76 7.21 11.41 -1.73
N ALA A 77 8.27 12.12 -1.34
CA ALA A 77 9.50 11.49 -0.85
C ALA A 77 9.28 10.65 0.43
N PRO A 78 8.49 11.12 1.41
CA PRO A 78 8.29 10.30 2.60
C PRO A 78 7.62 8.96 2.29
N ALA A 79 6.63 8.95 1.40
CA ALA A 79 5.94 7.71 1.04
C ALA A 79 6.88 6.78 0.28
N ILE A 80 7.63 7.31 -0.67
CA ILE A 80 8.59 6.51 -1.43
C ILE A 80 9.60 5.86 -0.50
N SER A 81 10.11 6.63 0.46
CA SER A 81 11.07 6.13 1.41
C SER A 81 10.48 5.00 2.25
N PHE A 82 9.23 5.18 2.71
CA PHE A 82 8.54 4.15 3.50
C PHE A 82 8.39 2.87 2.69
N TYR A 83 7.90 2.98 1.45
CA TYR A 83 7.68 1.79 0.63
C TYR A 83 8.97 1.06 0.32
N LYS A 84 10.04 1.80 0.03
CA LYS A 84 11.33 1.15 -0.22
C LYS A 84 11.84 0.45 1.02
N LYS A 85 11.63 1.04 2.17
CA LYS A 85 12.06 0.45 3.44
C LYS A 85 11.37 -0.89 3.69
N ILE A 86 10.12 -1.04 3.30
CA ILE A 86 9.39 -2.29 3.50
C ILE A 86 9.51 -3.26 2.32
N GLY A 87 10.37 -2.95 1.34
CA GLY A 87 10.74 -3.91 0.32
C GLY A 87 10.23 -3.67 -1.06
N PHE A 88 9.59 -2.54 -1.32
CA PHE A 88 9.15 -2.22 -2.67
C PHE A 88 10.33 -1.74 -3.51
N ILE A 89 10.31 -2.08 -4.80
CA ILE A 89 11.29 -1.59 -5.76
C ILE A 89 10.53 -0.89 -6.89
N GLN A 90 11.21 0.06 -7.52
CA GLN A 90 10.59 0.79 -8.62
C GLN A 90 10.63 -0.06 -9.88
N LYS A 91 9.46 -0.23 -10.50
CA LYS A 91 9.33 -1.01 -11.74
C LYS A 91 9.03 -0.16 -12.95
N ASP A 92 8.42 0.99 -12.76
CA ASP A 92 7.98 1.79 -13.88
C ASP A 92 7.82 3.23 -13.45
N TYR A 93 7.67 4.10 -14.44
CA TYR A 93 7.53 5.53 -14.25
C TYR A 93 6.48 5.98 -15.26
N ARG A 94 5.43 6.65 -14.76
CA ARG A 94 4.31 7.05 -15.61
C ARG A 94 4.07 8.53 -15.52
N GLU A 95 4.24 9.21 -16.66
CA GLU A 95 3.86 10.61 -16.77
C GLU A 95 2.36 10.69 -17.02
N ASN A 96 1.75 11.77 -16.55
CA ASN A 96 0.35 12.06 -16.84
C ASN A 96 -0.61 10.95 -16.43
N TYR A 97 -0.27 10.23 -15.33
CA TYR A 97 -1.08 9.10 -14.92
C TYR A 97 -2.45 9.58 -14.40
N PHE A 98 -2.47 10.44 -13.40
CA PHE A 98 -3.70 11.06 -12.90
C PHE A 98 -3.74 12.56 -13.22
N TYR A 99 -2.60 13.22 -13.04
CA TYR A 99 -2.47 14.67 -13.23
C TYR A 99 -1.32 14.90 -14.18
N PRO A 100 -1.51 15.77 -15.20
CA PRO A 100 -0.47 15.98 -16.22
C PRO A 100 0.88 16.40 -15.66
N ASP A 101 0.87 17.10 -14.53
CA ASP A 101 2.11 17.69 -14.02
C ASP A 101 2.75 16.88 -12.89
N ILE A 102 2.19 15.72 -12.55
CA ILE A 102 2.71 14.93 -11.44
C ILE A 102 2.92 13.49 -11.88
N PRO A 103 4.15 13.16 -12.29
CA PRO A 103 4.46 11.78 -12.66
C PRO A 103 4.31 10.85 -11.45
N ARG A 104 4.04 9.59 -11.74
CA ARG A 104 3.89 8.57 -10.71
C ARG A 104 4.89 7.46 -10.93
N LEU A 105 5.40 6.93 -9.83
CA LEU A 105 6.24 5.75 -9.86
C LEU A 105 5.37 4.54 -9.62
N VAL A 106 5.68 3.46 -10.32
CA VAL A 106 5.05 2.17 -10.08
C VAL A 106 6.05 1.36 -9.26
N LEU A 107 5.65 0.98 -8.07
CA LEU A 107 6.49 0.19 -7.18
C LEU A 107 5.91 -1.21 -7.05
N GLU A 108 6.77 -2.18 -6.86
CA GLU A 108 6.35 -3.57 -6.75
C GLU A 108 7.13 -4.26 -5.62
N LYS A 109 6.43 -5.14 -4.92
CA LYS A 109 7.04 -5.99 -3.90
C LYS A 109 6.59 -7.42 -4.11
N GLU A 110 7.52 -8.35 -4.01
CA GLU A 110 7.19 -9.78 -4.00
C GLU A 110 6.85 -10.21 -2.58
N LEU A 111 5.83 -11.02 -2.47
CA LEU A 111 5.37 -11.48 -1.16
C LEU A 111 5.94 -12.85 -0.77
#